data_2bccf97c837bbe9ecee2e713148041e1
#
_entry.id   2bccf97c837bbe9ecee2e713148041e1
#
_cell.length_a   1.000
_cell.length_b   1.000
_cell.length_c   1.000
_cell.angle_alpha   90.00
_cell.angle_beta   90.00
_cell.angle_gamma   90.00
#
_symmetry.space_group_name_H-M   'P 1'
#
loop_
_entity.id
_entity.type
_entity.pdbx_description
1 polymer ?
#
loop_
_entity_poly.entity_id
_entity_poly.type
_entity_poly.pdbx_seq_one_letter_code
_entity_poly.pdbx_strand_id
1 'polypeptide(L)'
;MTGAVRPPVPVTVAVAGFEPHALGLARRWRRMRKNELARQVGVTAAAVSQYELGQARPSAAVLARLALVLAMPVEFFAAGVPAPASPGRAHFRSLRATSQAERDQAEAFGEVAWRVVEVVGRQLRLPELRLPQLDWPEPAGAEDIRAVAAAARGELGLDDGPVPHMVRLLEAHGVIVLSLPDASERVDAFSHWYGQRPFVFLSPAKNDKARSRMDAAHELGHLLLHHDAEPGSQILEREATAFASEFLAPSTTLAGELPARLDFDRLHELKRRWGISLKALVYRGHDLGIYRDHTYRRGMSLIAQWGHPEPGDLGPREQPSLLGRAVDLLDKQHTTIEDLAAQAGLPATLARTVIDAATEHLPELRLTPVGP
;
A
#
# COMPACT_ATOMS: atom_id res chain seq x y z
N MET A 1 -34.22 -4.70 12.82
CA MET A 1 -34.09 -6.17 13.10
C MET A 1 -32.74 -6.35 13.73
N THR A 2 -32.69 -6.75 14.99
CA THR A 2 -31.45 -6.97 15.77
C THR A 2 -30.62 -8.03 15.08
N GLY A 3 -29.42 -7.68 14.63
CA GLY A 3 -28.45 -8.61 14.09
C GLY A 3 -28.19 -9.73 15.08
N ALA A 4 -28.58 -10.93 14.72
CA ALA A 4 -28.40 -12.12 15.55
C ALA A 4 -26.88 -12.34 15.72
N VAL A 5 -26.36 -12.07 16.90
CA VAL A 5 -24.99 -12.43 17.28
C VAL A 5 -24.88 -13.95 17.08
N ARG A 6 -24.10 -14.37 16.11
CA ARG A 6 -23.86 -15.80 15.83
C ARG A 6 -23.24 -16.41 17.09
N PRO A 7 -23.77 -17.50 17.63
CA PRO A 7 -23.22 -18.10 18.83
C PRO A 7 -21.77 -18.52 18.58
N PRO A 8 -20.87 -18.37 19.59
CA PRO A 8 -19.46 -18.72 19.42
C PRO A 8 -19.31 -20.20 19.03
N VAL A 9 -18.48 -20.45 18.04
CA VAL A 9 -18.20 -21.81 17.56
C VAL A 9 -17.45 -22.58 18.67
N PRO A 10 -17.92 -23.78 19.07
CA PRO A 10 -17.18 -24.59 20.03
C PRO A 10 -15.75 -24.89 19.55
N VAL A 11 -14.76 -24.81 20.44
CA VAL A 11 -13.33 -25.02 20.09
C VAL A 11 -13.12 -26.38 19.42
N THR A 12 -13.87 -27.42 19.81
CA THR A 12 -13.80 -28.75 19.20
C THR A 12 -14.22 -28.77 17.73
N VAL A 13 -15.23 -27.97 17.37
CA VAL A 13 -15.67 -27.78 15.99
C VAL A 13 -14.61 -27.02 15.19
N ALA A 14 -14.01 -25.99 15.80
CA ALA A 14 -12.93 -25.23 15.17
C ALA A 14 -11.66 -26.07 14.92
N VAL A 15 -11.36 -27.04 15.79
CA VAL A 15 -10.24 -27.98 15.56
C VAL A 15 -10.52 -28.88 14.36
N ALA A 16 -11.75 -29.35 14.17
CA ALA A 16 -12.09 -30.16 13.03
C ALA A 16 -11.97 -29.42 11.70
N GLY A 17 -12.35 -28.14 11.69
CA GLY A 17 -12.24 -27.24 10.54
C GLY A 17 -10.95 -26.40 10.50
N PHE A 18 -9.93 -26.75 11.27
CA PHE A 18 -8.72 -25.91 11.39
C PHE A 18 -8.05 -25.65 10.05
N GLU A 19 -7.84 -24.36 9.77
CA GLU A 19 -7.21 -23.82 8.57
C GLU A 19 -5.76 -23.38 8.88
N PRO A 20 -4.76 -24.10 8.37
CA PRO A 20 -3.35 -23.78 8.60
C PRO A 20 -2.96 -22.34 8.22
N HIS A 21 -3.49 -21.86 7.10
CA HIS A 21 -3.24 -20.51 6.59
C HIS A 21 -3.72 -19.42 7.55
N ALA A 22 -4.87 -19.61 8.21
CA ALA A 22 -5.40 -18.65 9.17
C ALA A 22 -4.45 -18.45 10.38
N LEU A 23 -3.76 -19.51 10.82
CA LEU A 23 -2.76 -19.41 11.88
C LEU A 23 -1.56 -18.56 11.43
N GLY A 24 -1.06 -18.81 10.23
CA GLY A 24 0.04 -18.04 9.65
C GLY A 24 -0.33 -16.56 9.47
N LEU A 25 -1.55 -16.28 9.00
CA LEU A 25 -2.08 -14.93 8.86
C LEU A 25 -2.16 -14.19 10.20
N ALA A 26 -2.77 -14.81 11.22
CA ALA A 26 -2.89 -14.22 12.56
C ALA A 26 -1.53 -13.93 13.18
N ARG A 27 -0.57 -14.84 13.06
CA ARG A 27 0.79 -14.66 13.58
C ARG A 27 1.52 -13.52 12.87
N ARG A 28 1.47 -13.46 11.55
CA ARG A 28 2.07 -12.38 10.74
C ARG A 28 1.44 -11.03 11.06
N TRP A 29 0.12 -10.98 11.19
CA TRP A 29 -0.62 -9.79 11.62
C TRP A 29 -0.11 -9.24 12.96
N ARG A 30 0.19 -10.14 13.92
CA ARG A 30 0.72 -9.79 15.25
C ARG A 30 2.24 -9.57 15.27
N ARG A 31 2.94 -9.60 14.13
CA ARG A 31 4.40 -9.48 14.01
C ARG A 31 5.16 -10.50 14.87
N MET A 32 4.55 -11.64 15.18
CA MET A 32 5.16 -12.66 16.03
C MET A 32 5.99 -13.63 15.21
N ARG A 33 7.18 -14.00 15.74
CA ARG A 33 7.97 -15.10 15.22
C ARG A 33 7.42 -16.44 15.70
N LYS A 34 7.63 -17.51 14.94
CA LYS A 34 7.16 -18.87 15.31
C LYS A 34 7.65 -19.32 16.69
N ASN A 35 8.91 -19.04 17.03
CA ASN A 35 9.50 -19.39 18.33
C ASN A 35 8.87 -18.57 19.48
N GLU A 36 8.50 -17.34 19.23
CA GLU A 36 7.84 -16.48 20.22
C GLU A 36 6.42 -16.97 20.50
N LEU A 37 5.63 -17.20 19.44
CA LEU A 37 4.29 -17.79 19.56
C LEU A 37 4.34 -19.15 20.28
N ALA A 38 5.28 -20.01 19.89
CA ALA A 38 5.45 -21.33 20.48
C ALA A 38 5.68 -21.25 22.02
N ARG A 39 6.55 -20.35 22.45
CA ARG A 39 6.85 -20.12 23.87
C ARG A 39 5.62 -19.65 24.65
N GLN A 40 4.85 -18.71 24.08
CA GLN A 40 3.65 -18.17 24.75
C GLN A 40 2.51 -19.20 24.83
N VAL A 41 2.39 -20.06 23.83
CA VAL A 41 1.35 -21.11 23.75
C VAL A 41 1.76 -22.39 24.49
N GLY A 42 3.03 -22.57 24.83
CA GLY A 42 3.56 -23.77 25.49
C GLY A 42 3.66 -24.98 24.56
N VAL A 43 4.14 -24.75 23.32
CA VAL A 43 4.46 -25.78 22.32
C VAL A 43 5.86 -25.54 21.75
N THR A 44 6.34 -26.40 20.86
CA THR A 44 7.61 -26.19 20.16
C THR A 44 7.44 -25.33 18.92
N ALA A 45 8.49 -24.63 18.47
CA ALA A 45 8.47 -23.90 17.22
C ALA A 45 8.24 -24.81 16.00
N ALA A 46 8.70 -26.07 16.07
CA ALA A 46 8.42 -27.10 15.09
C ALA A 46 6.93 -27.42 15.00
N ALA A 47 6.25 -27.54 16.16
CA ALA A 47 4.81 -27.76 16.19
C ALA A 47 4.03 -26.59 15.53
N VAL A 48 4.39 -25.34 15.82
CA VAL A 48 3.79 -24.19 15.14
C VAL A 48 4.00 -24.26 13.62
N SER A 49 5.21 -24.64 13.18
CA SER A 49 5.50 -24.80 11.75
C SER A 49 4.67 -25.91 11.12
N GLN A 50 4.51 -27.04 11.79
CA GLN A 50 3.67 -28.16 11.32
C GLN A 50 2.17 -27.77 11.24
N TYR A 51 1.69 -26.96 12.18
CA TYR A 51 0.32 -26.43 12.13
C TYR A 51 0.13 -25.50 10.93
N GLU A 52 1.06 -24.57 10.70
CA GLU A 52 0.97 -23.64 9.55
C GLU A 52 1.12 -24.33 8.20
N LEU A 53 1.82 -25.48 8.15
CA LEU A 53 1.97 -26.29 6.94
C LEU A 53 0.84 -27.34 6.76
N GLY A 54 -0.09 -27.44 7.70
CA GLY A 54 -1.15 -28.45 7.66
C GLY A 54 -0.68 -29.89 7.92
N GLN A 55 0.55 -30.07 8.35
CA GLN A 55 1.14 -31.38 8.66
C GLN A 55 0.65 -31.94 10.00
N ALA A 56 0.16 -31.07 10.88
CA ALA A 56 -0.47 -31.44 12.15
C ALA A 56 -1.61 -30.47 12.47
N ARG A 57 -2.53 -30.91 13.35
CA ARG A 57 -3.58 -30.05 13.89
C ARG A 57 -3.35 -29.77 15.36
N PRO A 58 -3.61 -28.54 15.86
CA PRO A 58 -3.54 -28.24 17.28
C PRO A 58 -4.65 -28.97 18.03
N SER A 59 -4.40 -29.40 19.26
CA SER A 59 -5.46 -29.85 20.16
C SER A 59 -6.39 -28.68 20.53
N ALA A 60 -7.58 -28.97 21.04
CA ALA A 60 -8.54 -27.95 21.48
C ALA A 60 -7.92 -26.99 22.51
N ALA A 61 -7.12 -27.49 23.46
CA ALA A 61 -6.43 -26.69 24.45
C ALA A 61 -5.33 -25.80 23.83
N VAL A 62 -4.63 -26.29 22.81
CA VAL A 62 -3.62 -25.51 22.08
C VAL A 62 -4.28 -24.45 21.22
N LEU A 63 -5.37 -24.78 20.50
CA LEU A 63 -6.10 -23.83 19.68
C LEU A 63 -6.68 -22.68 20.51
N ALA A 64 -7.23 -22.98 21.67
CA ALA A 64 -7.72 -21.94 22.60
C ALA A 64 -6.61 -20.99 23.05
N ARG A 65 -5.41 -21.51 23.35
CA ARG A 65 -4.24 -20.66 23.70
C ARG A 65 -3.74 -19.86 22.51
N LEU A 66 -3.72 -20.43 21.31
CA LEU A 66 -3.39 -19.71 20.07
C LEU A 66 -4.36 -18.55 19.85
N ALA A 67 -5.66 -18.79 19.98
CA ALA A 67 -6.70 -17.78 19.86
C ALA A 67 -6.50 -16.62 20.87
N LEU A 68 -6.20 -16.94 22.12
CA LEU A 68 -5.94 -15.98 23.17
C LEU A 68 -4.67 -15.13 22.89
N VAL A 69 -3.56 -15.79 22.61
CA VAL A 69 -2.25 -15.15 22.38
C VAL A 69 -2.28 -14.25 21.15
N LEU A 70 -2.94 -14.72 20.08
CA LEU A 70 -3.05 -13.96 18.83
C LEU A 70 -4.20 -12.94 18.86
N ALA A 71 -5.02 -12.93 19.93
CA ALA A 71 -6.21 -12.10 20.08
C ALA A 71 -7.15 -12.24 18.86
N MET A 72 -7.39 -13.49 18.46
CA MET A 72 -8.32 -13.85 17.38
C MET A 72 -9.42 -14.76 17.97
N PRO A 73 -10.67 -14.62 17.53
CA PRO A 73 -11.71 -15.56 17.93
C PRO A 73 -11.41 -16.96 17.37
N VAL A 74 -11.86 -18.00 18.08
CA VAL A 74 -11.53 -19.39 17.71
C VAL A 74 -12.08 -19.75 16.33
N GLU A 75 -13.25 -19.25 15.98
CA GLU A 75 -13.89 -19.42 14.67
C GLU A 75 -13.07 -18.90 13.50
N PHE A 76 -12.20 -17.91 13.71
CA PHE A 76 -11.28 -17.40 12.69
C PHE A 76 -10.37 -18.50 12.13
N PHE A 77 -9.97 -19.46 12.98
CA PHE A 77 -9.09 -20.56 12.58
C PHE A 77 -9.81 -21.68 11.84
N ALA A 78 -11.12 -21.57 11.67
CA ALA A 78 -11.96 -22.55 10.97
C ALA A 78 -12.95 -21.89 10.00
N ALA A 79 -12.67 -20.67 9.57
CA ALA A 79 -13.58 -19.88 8.74
C ALA A 79 -13.73 -20.43 7.30
N GLY A 80 -12.88 -21.36 6.88
CA GLY A 80 -12.93 -21.97 5.54
C GLY A 80 -12.64 -20.99 4.40
N VAL A 81 -11.99 -19.85 4.70
CA VAL A 81 -11.68 -18.84 3.70
C VAL A 81 -10.32 -19.18 3.06
N PRO A 82 -10.28 -19.52 1.77
CA PRO A 82 -9.04 -19.86 1.11
C PRO A 82 -8.05 -18.71 1.13
N ALA A 83 -6.76 -19.04 1.09
CA ALA A 83 -5.72 -18.07 0.81
C ALA A 83 -5.93 -17.43 -0.57
N PRO A 84 -5.60 -16.15 -0.74
CA PRO A 84 -5.63 -15.55 -2.06
C PRO A 84 -4.71 -16.34 -2.99
N ALA A 85 -5.17 -16.59 -4.21
CA ALA A 85 -4.26 -16.99 -5.26
C ALA A 85 -3.34 -15.79 -5.53
N SER A 86 -2.13 -15.86 -5.02
CA SER A 86 -1.15 -14.80 -5.21
C SER A 86 -0.21 -15.20 -6.33
N PRO A 87 -0.22 -14.52 -7.47
CA PRO A 87 0.67 -14.84 -8.58
C PRO A 87 2.12 -14.40 -8.33
N GLY A 88 2.40 -13.56 -7.35
CA GLY A 88 3.74 -13.01 -7.14
C GLY A 88 4.04 -12.65 -5.69
N ARG A 89 5.26 -12.17 -5.46
CA ARG A 89 5.69 -11.57 -4.19
C ARG A 89 5.46 -10.07 -4.22
N ALA A 90 5.15 -9.49 -3.08
CA ALA A 90 4.99 -8.04 -2.96
C ALA A 90 6.31 -7.31 -3.25
N HIS A 91 6.24 -6.24 -4.03
CA HIS A 91 7.39 -5.35 -4.27
C HIS A 91 7.49 -4.36 -3.12
N PHE A 92 8.53 -4.49 -2.30
CA PHE A 92 8.82 -3.57 -1.21
C PHE A 92 10.01 -2.68 -1.56
N ARG A 93 9.78 -1.37 -1.74
CA ARG A 93 10.82 -0.37 -2.03
C ARG A 93 11.96 -0.35 -1.01
N SER A 94 11.67 -0.62 0.26
CA SER A 94 12.63 -0.50 1.36
C SER A 94 13.13 -1.85 1.90
N LEU A 95 13.45 -2.81 1.04
CA LEU A 95 13.88 -4.17 1.43
C LEU A 95 15.02 -4.22 2.44
N ARG A 96 15.96 -3.27 2.42
CA ARG A 96 17.14 -3.28 3.29
C ARG A 96 16.89 -2.72 4.69
N ALA A 97 15.91 -1.81 4.84
CA ALA A 97 15.63 -1.15 6.11
C ALA A 97 14.48 -1.81 6.89
N THR A 98 13.64 -2.59 6.20
CA THR A 98 12.44 -3.23 6.77
C THR A 98 12.76 -4.63 7.27
N SER A 99 12.44 -4.92 8.52
CA SER A 99 12.61 -6.27 9.08
C SER A 99 11.66 -7.28 8.43
N GLN A 100 11.99 -8.57 8.46
CA GLN A 100 11.11 -9.61 7.95
C GLN A 100 9.72 -9.58 8.64
N ALA A 101 9.68 -9.32 9.94
CA ALA A 101 8.41 -9.25 10.68
C ALA A 101 7.52 -8.07 10.23
N GLU A 102 8.10 -6.94 9.83
CA GLU A 102 7.36 -5.81 9.27
C GLU A 102 6.82 -6.13 7.88
N ARG A 103 7.60 -6.80 7.03
CA ARG A 103 7.14 -7.27 5.72
C ARG A 103 6.00 -8.28 5.87
N ASP A 104 6.18 -9.28 6.73
CA ASP A 104 5.17 -10.30 7.02
C ASP A 104 3.86 -9.67 7.50
N GLN A 105 3.92 -8.59 8.32
CA GLN A 105 2.75 -7.88 8.78
C GLN A 105 2.07 -7.10 7.64
N ALA A 106 2.85 -6.42 6.81
CA ALA A 106 2.33 -5.67 5.66
C ALA A 106 1.63 -6.61 4.65
N GLU A 107 2.21 -7.78 4.38
CA GLU A 107 1.56 -8.82 3.56
C GLU A 107 0.27 -9.35 4.21
N ALA A 108 0.29 -9.57 5.53
CA ALA A 108 -0.91 -9.99 6.26
C ALA A 108 -2.02 -8.94 6.20
N PHE A 109 -1.65 -7.64 6.31
CA PHE A 109 -2.59 -6.54 6.12
C PHE A 109 -3.18 -6.54 4.71
N GLY A 110 -2.35 -6.71 3.70
CA GLY A 110 -2.80 -6.79 2.31
C GLY A 110 -3.76 -7.96 2.06
N GLU A 111 -3.50 -9.13 2.65
CA GLU A 111 -4.40 -10.27 2.56
C GLU A 111 -5.77 -10.00 3.22
N VAL A 112 -5.77 -9.39 4.41
CA VAL A 112 -7.01 -8.99 5.09
C VAL A 112 -7.76 -7.96 4.24
N ALA A 113 -7.06 -6.97 3.67
CA ALA A 113 -7.64 -5.97 2.78
C ALA A 113 -8.28 -6.60 1.55
N TRP A 114 -7.60 -7.55 0.91
CA TRP A 114 -8.15 -8.28 -0.23
C TRP A 114 -9.46 -8.99 0.12
N ARG A 115 -9.53 -9.68 1.26
CA ARG A 115 -10.76 -10.37 1.71
C ARG A 115 -11.93 -9.40 1.88
N VAL A 116 -11.68 -8.22 2.45
CA VAL A 116 -12.71 -7.17 2.59
C VAL A 116 -13.16 -6.68 1.22
N VAL A 117 -12.21 -6.38 0.31
CA VAL A 117 -12.50 -5.90 -1.05
C VAL A 117 -13.28 -6.93 -1.87
N GLU A 118 -12.97 -8.22 -1.74
CA GLU A 118 -13.73 -9.30 -2.38
C GLU A 118 -15.19 -9.32 -1.94
N VAL A 119 -15.45 -9.15 -0.66
CA VAL A 119 -16.83 -9.10 -0.13
C VAL A 119 -17.56 -7.84 -0.61
N VAL A 120 -16.90 -6.69 -0.59
CA VAL A 120 -17.45 -5.44 -1.13
C VAL A 120 -17.74 -5.56 -2.63
N GLY A 121 -16.84 -6.15 -3.39
CA GLY A 121 -16.97 -6.34 -4.84
C GLY A 121 -18.11 -7.28 -5.26
N ARG A 122 -18.57 -8.17 -4.35
CA ARG A 122 -19.78 -9.00 -4.58
C ARG A 122 -21.08 -8.22 -4.43
N GLN A 123 -21.05 -7.08 -3.71
CA GLN A 123 -22.23 -6.26 -3.40
C GLN A 123 -22.25 -4.96 -4.21
N LEU A 124 -21.10 -4.42 -4.57
CA LEU A 124 -20.96 -3.18 -5.32
C LEU A 124 -20.04 -3.37 -6.52
N ARG A 125 -20.34 -2.69 -7.61
CA ARG A 125 -19.44 -2.62 -8.76
C ARG A 125 -18.31 -1.64 -8.46
N LEU A 126 -17.13 -2.16 -8.15
CA LEU A 126 -15.91 -1.38 -8.07
C LEU A 126 -15.43 -0.96 -9.48
N PRO A 127 -14.61 0.10 -9.62
CA PRO A 127 -14.04 0.48 -10.90
C PRO A 127 -13.36 -0.71 -11.58
N GLU A 128 -13.56 -0.82 -12.89
CA GLU A 128 -12.89 -1.83 -13.70
C GLU A 128 -11.38 -1.59 -13.72
N LEU A 129 -10.63 -2.67 -13.74
CA LEU A 129 -9.18 -2.58 -13.91
C LEU A 129 -8.88 -2.16 -15.35
N ARG A 130 -8.25 -0.99 -15.49
CA ARG A 130 -7.84 -0.38 -16.77
C ARG A 130 -6.40 0.09 -16.69
N LEU A 131 -5.52 -0.78 -16.20
CA LEU A 131 -4.09 -0.52 -16.29
C LEU A 131 -3.58 -0.91 -17.67
N PRO A 132 -2.72 -0.05 -18.29
CA PRO A 132 -2.12 -0.37 -19.59
C PRO A 132 -1.30 -1.66 -19.52
N GLN A 133 -1.40 -2.46 -20.59
CA GLN A 133 -0.49 -3.56 -20.84
C GLN A 133 0.60 -3.03 -21.76
N LEU A 134 1.79 -2.87 -21.23
CA LEU A 134 2.91 -2.26 -21.93
C LEU A 134 3.98 -3.32 -22.22
N ASP A 135 4.49 -3.31 -23.44
CA ASP A 135 5.67 -4.11 -23.78
C ASP A 135 6.89 -3.51 -23.07
N TRP A 136 7.54 -4.33 -22.26
CA TRP A 136 8.71 -3.92 -21.50
C TRP A 136 9.94 -4.69 -21.96
N PRO A 137 10.92 -4.02 -22.61
CA PRO A 137 12.13 -4.68 -23.05
C PRO A 137 13.09 -4.96 -21.88
N GLU A 138 13.80 -6.07 -21.95
CA GLU A 138 14.87 -6.43 -21.01
C GLU A 138 16.18 -6.67 -21.77
N PRO A 139 17.24 -5.89 -21.51
CA PRO A 139 17.35 -4.75 -20.59
C PRO A 139 16.73 -3.46 -21.15
N ALA A 140 16.09 -2.67 -20.27
CA ALA A 140 15.49 -1.40 -20.66
C ALA A 140 16.45 -0.23 -20.51
N GLY A 141 16.38 0.72 -21.45
CA GLY A 141 17.12 1.96 -21.43
C GLY A 141 16.29 3.16 -20.95
N ALA A 142 16.92 4.33 -20.80
CA ALA A 142 16.23 5.55 -20.40
C ALA A 142 15.15 6.00 -21.41
N GLU A 143 15.33 5.69 -22.70
CA GLU A 143 14.34 6.01 -23.76
C GLU A 143 13.11 5.11 -23.64
N ASP A 144 13.32 3.83 -23.34
CA ASP A 144 12.22 2.89 -23.14
C ASP A 144 11.35 3.31 -21.94
N ILE A 145 11.98 3.74 -20.85
CA ILE A 145 11.27 4.24 -19.66
C ILE A 145 10.43 5.48 -20.01
N ARG A 146 10.98 6.41 -20.80
CA ARG A 146 10.23 7.61 -21.24
C ARG A 146 9.05 7.24 -22.12
N ALA A 147 9.28 6.34 -23.09
CA ALA A 147 8.24 5.89 -24.00
C ALA A 147 7.09 5.19 -23.26
N VAL A 148 7.43 4.31 -22.33
CA VAL A 148 6.44 3.58 -21.52
C VAL A 148 5.70 4.52 -20.57
N ALA A 149 6.38 5.48 -19.94
CA ALA A 149 5.71 6.45 -19.09
C ALA A 149 4.74 7.36 -19.88
N ALA A 150 5.12 7.77 -21.11
CA ALA A 150 4.26 8.53 -22.01
C ALA A 150 3.05 7.70 -22.47
N ALA A 151 3.25 6.44 -22.85
CA ALA A 151 2.17 5.53 -23.22
C ALA A 151 1.20 5.31 -22.05
N ALA A 152 1.74 5.06 -20.84
CA ALA A 152 0.94 4.91 -19.63
C ALA A 152 0.10 6.17 -19.34
N ARG A 153 0.68 7.36 -19.50
CA ARG A 153 -0.07 8.61 -19.33
C ARG A 153 -1.22 8.73 -20.32
N GLY A 154 -0.97 8.45 -21.60
CA GLY A 154 -1.99 8.51 -22.66
C GLY A 154 -3.15 7.55 -22.38
N GLU A 155 -2.88 6.30 -22.04
CA GLU A 155 -3.90 5.30 -21.73
C GLU A 155 -4.67 5.59 -20.43
N LEU A 156 -4.03 6.25 -19.45
CA LEU A 156 -4.68 6.73 -18.23
C LEU A 156 -5.37 8.11 -18.41
N GLY A 157 -5.44 8.63 -19.63
CA GLY A 157 -6.15 9.87 -19.97
C GLY A 157 -5.46 11.14 -19.45
N LEU A 158 -4.15 11.11 -19.28
CA LEU A 158 -3.35 12.28 -18.88
C LEU A 158 -2.72 12.94 -20.11
N ASP A 159 -2.71 14.26 -20.13
CA ASP A 159 -1.89 15.07 -21.03
C ASP A 159 -0.44 15.20 -20.52
N ASP A 160 0.39 16.02 -21.18
CA ASP A 160 1.79 16.28 -20.77
C ASP A 160 1.91 17.21 -19.55
N GLY A 161 0.80 17.60 -18.94
CA GLY A 161 0.75 18.44 -17.75
C GLY A 161 0.89 17.68 -16.43
N PRO A 162 0.76 18.37 -15.29
CA PRO A 162 0.81 17.75 -13.96
C PRO A 162 -0.31 16.72 -13.75
N VAL A 163 -0.01 15.62 -13.09
CA VAL A 163 -1.03 14.68 -12.62
C VAL A 163 -1.89 15.37 -11.54
N PRO A 164 -3.20 15.54 -11.73
CA PRO A 164 -4.02 16.30 -10.77
C PRO A 164 -4.05 15.66 -9.38
N HIS A 165 -4.22 14.35 -9.31
CA HIS A 165 -4.30 13.59 -8.06
C HIS A 165 -3.91 12.13 -8.30
N MET A 166 -2.76 11.72 -7.80
CA MET A 166 -2.18 10.41 -8.11
C MET A 166 -3.02 9.26 -7.53
N VAL A 167 -3.45 9.36 -6.28
CA VAL A 167 -4.24 8.31 -5.63
C VAL A 167 -5.60 8.13 -6.32
N ARG A 168 -6.32 9.22 -6.64
CA ARG A 168 -7.60 9.12 -7.36
C ARG A 168 -7.45 8.57 -8.77
N LEU A 169 -6.32 8.88 -9.43
CA LEU A 169 -6.00 8.30 -10.73
C LEU A 169 -5.92 6.77 -10.64
N LEU A 170 -5.17 6.24 -9.67
CA LEU A 170 -5.06 4.81 -9.43
C LEU A 170 -6.43 4.18 -9.13
N GLU A 171 -7.18 4.76 -8.21
CA GLU A 171 -8.51 4.26 -7.80
C GLU A 171 -9.51 4.28 -8.97
N ALA A 172 -9.49 5.32 -9.82
CA ALA A 172 -10.37 5.42 -10.99
C ALA A 172 -10.08 4.33 -12.04
N HIS A 173 -8.84 3.83 -12.06
CA HIS A 173 -8.42 2.75 -12.95
C HIS A 173 -8.40 1.37 -12.29
N GLY A 174 -9.12 1.21 -11.16
CA GLY A 174 -9.38 -0.08 -10.54
C GLY A 174 -8.30 -0.59 -9.60
N VAL A 175 -7.28 0.21 -9.28
CA VAL A 175 -6.30 -0.10 -8.24
C VAL A 175 -6.90 0.20 -6.87
N ILE A 176 -6.75 -0.71 -5.93
CA ILE A 176 -7.13 -0.46 -4.53
C ILE A 176 -5.96 0.23 -3.83
N VAL A 177 -6.17 1.44 -3.35
CA VAL A 177 -5.16 2.18 -2.59
C VAL A 177 -5.55 2.22 -1.12
N LEU A 178 -4.60 1.91 -0.23
CA LEU A 178 -4.79 1.90 1.21
C LEU A 178 -3.61 2.57 1.93
N SER A 179 -3.87 3.21 3.05
CA SER A 179 -2.81 3.64 3.96
C SER A 179 -2.39 2.47 4.84
N LEU A 180 -1.08 2.31 5.08
CA LEU A 180 -0.59 1.31 6.03
C LEU A 180 -0.94 1.75 7.47
N PRO A 181 -1.59 0.89 8.27
CA PRO A 181 -1.78 1.19 9.68
C PRO A 181 -0.44 1.08 10.40
N ASP A 182 -0.19 1.95 11.37
CA ASP A 182 0.99 1.91 12.25
C ASP A 182 2.32 1.67 11.52
N ALA A 183 2.43 2.19 10.28
CA ALA A 183 3.63 2.01 9.49
C ALA A 183 4.82 2.66 10.21
N SER A 184 5.84 1.85 10.46
CA SER A 184 7.14 2.41 10.85
C SER A 184 7.66 3.30 9.71
N GLU A 185 8.45 4.32 10.03
CA GLU A 185 9.12 5.18 9.04
C GLU A 185 9.97 4.39 8.02
N ARG A 186 10.16 3.09 8.26
CA ARG A 186 10.98 2.18 7.46
C ARG A 186 10.22 1.51 6.31
N VAL A 187 8.88 1.43 6.40
CA VAL A 187 8.05 0.93 5.30
C VAL A 187 7.50 2.12 4.54
N ASP A 188 8.01 2.38 3.35
CA ASP A 188 7.60 3.54 2.54
C ASP A 188 6.29 3.28 1.79
N ALA A 189 6.29 2.30 0.89
CA ALA A 189 5.15 1.86 0.11
C ALA A 189 5.42 0.44 -0.40
N PHE A 190 4.40 -0.26 -0.83
CA PHE A 190 4.53 -1.47 -1.64
C PHE A 190 3.27 -1.71 -2.45
N SER A 191 3.39 -2.48 -3.52
CA SER A 191 2.28 -2.95 -4.33
C SER A 191 2.24 -4.48 -4.40
N HIS A 192 1.04 -5.02 -4.60
CA HIS A 192 0.85 -6.45 -4.75
C HIS A 192 -0.42 -6.77 -5.54
N TRP A 193 -0.38 -7.84 -6.33
CA TRP A 193 -1.55 -8.38 -6.99
C TRP A 193 -2.21 -9.47 -6.15
N TYR A 194 -3.48 -9.28 -5.79
CA TYR A 194 -4.32 -10.31 -5.19
C TYR A 194 -5.33 -10.79 -6.22
N GLY A 195 -5.12 -12.00 -6.75
CA GLY A 195 -5.86 -12.48 -7.90
C GLY A 195 -5.61 -11.58 -9.13
N GLN A 196 -6.67 -10.99 -9.66
CA GLN A 196 -6.59 -10.07 -10.81
C GLN A 196 -6.69 -8.59 -10.41
N ARG A 197 -6.60 -8.26 -9.12
CA ARG A 197 -6.73 -6.88 -8.66
C ARG A 197 -5.45 -6.38 -8.01
N PRO A 198 -4.91 -5.25 -8.47
CA PRO A 198 -3.73 -4.66 -7.88
C PRO A 198 -4.09 -3.82 -6.66
N PHE A 199 -3.21 -3.87 -5.67
CA PHE A 199 -3.27 -3.07 -4.46
C PHE A 199 -1.99 -2.25 -4.34
N VAL A 200 -2.13 -1.02 -3.88
CA VAL A 200 -1.02 -0.12 -3.51
C VAL A 200 -1.22 0.29 -2.05
N PHE A 201 -0.18 0.09 -1.27
CA PHE A 201 -0.15 0.43 0.15
C PHE A 201 0.84 1.57 0.38
N LEU A 202 0.36 2.70 0.90
CA LEU A 202 1.15 3.90 1.12
C LEU A 202 1.40 4.15 2.60
N SER A 203 2.64 4.47 2.96
CA SER A 203 2.99 4.79 4.34
C SER A 203 2.53 6.21 4.71
N PRO A 204 1.83 6.40 5.83
CA PRO A 204 1.51 7.72 6.34
C PRO A 204 2.66 8.38 7.11
N ALA A 205 3.72 7.64 7.44
CA ALA A 205 4.73 8.02 8.44
C ALA A 205 5.43 9.35 8.15
N LYS A 206 5.65 9.70 6.89
CA LYS A 206 6.38 10.93 6.53
C LYS A 206 5.49 12.13 6.22
N ASN A 207 4.19 11.94 6.14
CA ASN A 207 3.15 12.96 5.91
C ASN A 207 3.54 14.08 4.91
N ASP A 208 4.25 13.72 3.84
CA ASP A 208 4.71 14.63 2.78
C ASP A 208 3.99 14.29 1.47
N LYS A 209 3.31 15.28 0.88
CA LYS A 209 2.51 15.08 -0.33
C LYS A 209 3.36 14.72 -1.54
N ALA A 210 4.48 15.42 -1.76
CA ALA A 210 5.35 15.16 -2.91
C ALA A 210 5.92 13.73 -2.84
N ARG A 211 6.31 13.31 -1.63
CA ARG A 211 6.81 11.97 -1.40
C ARG A 211 5.71 10.91 -1.61
N SER A 212 4.54 11.09 -1.02
CA SER A 212 3.43 10.14 -1.18
C SER A 212 3.02 9.98 -2.65
N ARG A 213 3.04 11.06 -3.43
CA ARG A 213 2.79 11.01 -4.88
C ARG A 213 3.87 10.23 -5.62
N MET A 214 5.15 10.47 -5.26
CA MET A 214 6.28 9.74 -5.84
C MET A 214 6.22 8.25 -5.50
N ASP A 215 5.85 7.92 -4.25
CA ASP A 215 5.70 6.54 -3.83
C ASP A 215 4.54 5.86 -4.59
N ALA A 216 3.38 6.52 -4.74
CA ALA A 216 2.26 5.99 -5.52
C ALA A 216 2.59 5.79 -7.01
N ALA A 217 3.33 6.71 -7.63
CA ALA A 217 3.78 6.57 -9.02
C ALA A 217 4.85 5.48 -9.19
N HIS A 218 5.71 5.30 -8.19
CA HIS A 218 6.71 4.24 -8.16
C HIS A 218 6.03 2.86 -8.08
N GLU A 219 5.01 2.72 -7.25
CA GLU A 219 4.23 1.48 -7.15
C GLU A 219 3.44 1.20 -8.45
N LEU A 220 2.94 2.24 -9.12
CA LEU A 220 2.38 2.08 -10.46
C LEU A 220 3.43 1.54 -11.43
N GLY A 221 4.68 2.03 -11.36
CA GLY A 221 5.79 1.49 -12.14
C GLY A 221 5.99 -0.01 -11.93
N HIS A 222 6.00 -0.48 -10.68
CA HIS A 222 6.08 -1.91 -10.39
C HIS A 222 4.90 -2.70 -10.95
N LEU A 223 3.68 -2.17 -10.82
CA LEU A 223 2.48 -2.84 -11.34
C LEU A 223 2.47 -2.99 -12.87
N LEU A 224 3.07 -2.04 -13.59
CA LEU A 224 3.10 -2.02 -15.06
C LEU A 224 4.30 -2.76 -15.65
N LEU A 225 5.47 -2.64 -15.03
CA LEU A 225 6.73 -3.08 -15.62
C LEU A 225 7.24 -4.40 -15.05
N HIS A 226 6.88 -4.73 -13.81
CA HIS A 226 7.55 -5.80 -13.05
C HIS A 226 6.57 -6.86 -12.53
N HIS A 227 5.48 -7.08 -13.25
CA HIS A 227 4.40 -7.98 -12.83
C HIS A 227 4.89 -9.39 -12.46
N ASP A 228 5.83 -9.95 -13.22
CA ASP A 228 6.34 -11.32 -13.05
C ASP A 228 7.77 -11.36 -12.48
N ALA A 229 8.33 -10.20 -12.11
CA ALA A 229 9.72 -10.12 -11.68
C ALA A 229 9.89 -10.46 -10.18
N GLU A 230 11.01 -11.12 -9.85
CA GLU A 230 11.39 -11.38 -8.46
C GLU A 230 11.70 -10.07 -7.72
N PRO A 231 11.03 -9.79 -6.57
CA PRO A 231 11.24 -8.55 -5.82
C PRO A 231 12.67 -8.39 -5.31
N GLY A 232 13.13 -7.14 -5.16
CA GLY A 232 14.38 -6.83 -4.47
C GLY A 232 15.59 -6.60 -5.35
N SER A 233 15.42 -6.63 -6.67
CA SER A 233 16.45 -6.21 -7.61
C SER A 233 16.63 -4.68 -7.58
N GLN A 234 17.89 -4.21 -7.47
CA GLN A 234 18.19 -2.78 -7.57
C GLN A 234 17.90 -2.20 -8.96
N ILE A 235 17.87 -3.04 -9.98
CA ILE A 235 17.53 -2.63 -11.34
C ILE A 235 16.06 -2.25 -11.39
N LEU A 236 15.17 -3.13 -10.96
CA LEU A 236 13.73 -2.89 -10.92
C LEU A 236 13.36 -1.64 -10.10
N GLU A 237 14.03 -1.43 -8.97
CA GLU A 237 13.83 -0.24 -8.14
C GLU A 237 14.25 1.06 -8.86
N ARG A 238 15.32 1.02 -9.65
CA ARG A 238 15.75 2.16 -10.45
C ARG A 238 14.79 2.43 -11.60
N GLU A 239 14.33 1.40 -12.28
CA GLU A 239 13.35 1.48 -13.37
C GLU A 239 12.03 2.06 -12.86
N ALA A 240 11.47 1.54 -11.76
CA ALA A 240 10.27 2.08 -11.14
C ALA A 240 10.44 3.54 -10.69
N THR A 241 11.61 3.90 -10.15
CA THR A 241 11.91 5.29 -9.77
C THR A 241 12.01 6.21 -10.98
N ALA A 242 12.66 5.78 -12.05
CA ALA A 242 12.79 6.54 -13.29
C ALA A 242 11.43 6.69 -13.99
N PHE A 243 10.62 5.59 -14.04
CA PHE A 243 9.25 5.64 -14.51
C PHE A 243 8.42 6.65 -13.71
N ALA A 244 8.42 6.59 -12.39
CA ALA A 244 7.67 7.50 -11.54
C ALA A 244 8.05 8.97 -11.76
N SER A 245 9.34 9.24 -11.93
CA SER A 245 9.86 10.59 -12.20
C SER A 245 9.36 11.11 -13.55
N GLU A 246 9.39 10.28 -14.58
CA GLU A 246 8.92 10.64 -15.92
C GLU A 246 7.39 10.73 -15.97
N PHE A 247 6.70 9.81 -15.30
CA PHE A 247 5.24 9.80 -15.22
C PHE A 247 4.67 11.03 -14.52
N LEU A 248 5.28 11.48 -13.42
CA LEU A 248 4.82 12.67 -12.68
C LEU A 248 5.21 13.99 -13.36
N ALA A 249 6.34 14.03 -14.06
CA ALA A 249 6.86 15.23 -14.69
C ALA A 249 7.60 14.87 -16.00
N PRO A 250 6.84 14.76 -17.13
CA PRO A 250 7.39 14.37 -18.42
C PRO A 250 8.54 15.28 -18.85
N SER A 251 9.64 14.66 -19.31
CA SER A 251 10.84 15.37 -19.77
C SER A 251 10.54 16.33 -20.92
N THR A 252 9.60 15.97 -21.80
CA THR A 252 9.15 16.78 -22.94
C THR A 252 8.66 18.17 -22.53
N THR A 253 7.95 18.27 -21.42
CA THR A 253 7.39 19.53 -20.91
C THR A 253 8.30 20.15 -19.85
N LEU A 254 8.77 19.36 -18.88
CA LEU A 254 9.54 19.86 -17.75
C LEU A 254 10.86 20.54 -18.18
N ALA A 255 11.53 20.02 -19.24
CA ALA A 255 12.79 20.58 -19.72
C ALA A 255 12.66 22.05 -20.13
N GLY A 256 11.53 22.44 -20.73
CA GLY A 256 11.24 23.83 -21.11
C GLY A 256 10.88 24.75 -19.95
N GLU A 257 10.47 24.19 -18.81
CA GLU A 257 10.05 24.96 -17.63
C GLU A 257 11.17 25.15 -16.60
N LEU A 258 12.15 24.24 -16.57
CA LEU A 258 13.27 24.31 -15.63
C LEU A 258 14.17 25.51 -15.92
N PRO A 259 14.59 26.28 -14.88
CA PRO A 259 15.49 27.39 -15.08
C PRO A 259 16.90 26.90 -15.47
N ALA A 260 17.54 27.59 -16.42
CA ALA A 260 18.90 27.26 -16.89
C ALA A 260 19.97 27.38 -15.80
N ARG A 261 19.68 28.10 -14.72
CA ARG A 261 20.52 28.25 -13.52
C ARG A 261 19.72 27.83 -12.30
N LEU A 262 20.41 27.44 -11.25
CA LEU A 262 19.76 27.07 -9.98
C LEU A 262 19.04 28.29 -9.38
N ASP A 263 17.73 28.31 -9.49
CA ASP A 263 16.82 29.37 -9.01
C ASP A 263 15.74 28.70 -8.17
N PHE A 264 15.83 28.87 -6.86
CA PHE A 264 14.89 28.21 -5.94
C PHE A 264 13.50 28.83 -5.94
N ASP A 265 13.35 30.12 -6.25
CA ASP A 265 12.03 30.75 -6.36
C ASP A 265 11.24 30.09 -7.50
N ARG A 266 11.90 29.96 -8.66
CA ARG A 266 11.33 29.26 -9.81
C ARG A 266 11.09 27.76 -9.50
N LEU A 267 12.00 27.09 -8.82
CA LEU A 267 11.82 25.69 -8.43
C LEU A 267 10.65 25.52 -7.44
N HIS A 268 10.39 26.47 -6.54
CA HIS A 268 9.21 26.48 -5.68
C HIS A 268 7.89 26.62 -6.46
N GLU A 269 7.87 27.42 -7.53
CA GLU A 269 6.71 27.49 -8.43
C GLU A 269 6.46 26.14 -9.11
N LEU A 270 7.53 25.53 -9.64
CA LEU A 270 7.45 24.22 -10.28
C LEU A 270 7.04 23.12 -9.29
N LYS A 271 7.55 23.15 -8.06
CA LYS A 271 7.12 22.25 -6.98
C LYS A 271 5.61 22.31 -6.79
N ARG A 272 5.02 23.51 -6.69
CA ARG A 272 3.57 23.69 -6.55
C ARG A 272 2.80 23.22 -7.79
N ARG A 273 3.32 23.51 -8.98
CA ARG A 273 2.70 23.13 -10.25
C ARG A 273 2.68 21.62 -10.45
N TRP A 274 3.84 20.96 -10.31
CA TRP A 274 4.01 19.53 -10.60
C TRP A 274 3.69 18.62 -9.42
N GLY A 275 3.62 19.15 -8.21
CA GLY A 275 3.38 18.36 -7.00
C GLY A 275 4.52 17.39 -6.67
N ILE A 276 5.76 17.73 -7.05
CA ILE A 276 6.98 16.96 -6.76
C ILE A 276 7.95 17.78 -5.91
N SER A 277 8.90 17.11 -5.26
CA SER A 277 9.83 17.74 -4.34
C SER A 277 10.88 18.63 -5.05
N LEU A 278 11.45 19.62 -4.34
CA LEU A 278 12.60 20.40 -4.84
C LEU A 278 13.77 19.48 -5.17
N LYS A 279 14.00 18.48 -4.35
CA LYS A 279 15.01 17.45 -4.58
C LYS A 279 14.77 16.72 -5.91
N ALA A 280 13.54 16.37 -6.21
CA ALA A 280 13.18 15.72 -7.48
C ALA A 280 13.40 16.67 -8.68
N LEU A 281 13.02 17.94 -8.55
CA LEU A 281 13.26 18.95 -9.61
C LEU A 281 14.74 19.16 -9.90
N VAL A 282 15.58 19.28 -8.86
CA VAL A 282 17.03 19.42 -9.03
C VAL A 282 17.65 18.15 -9.64
N TYR A 283 17.18 16.97 -9.23
CA TYR A 283 17.59 15.72 -9.85
C TYR A 283 17.22 15.67 -11.33
N ARG A 284 15.97 16.00 -11.68
CA ARG A 284 15.51 16.03 -13.08
C ARG A 284 16.28 17.04 -13.93
N GLY A 285 16.60 18.22 -13.37
CA GLY A 285 17.42 19.20 -14.07
C GLY A 285 18.84 18.68 -14.40
N HIS A 286 19.40 17.84 -13.56
CA HIS A 286 20.65 17.14 -13.82
C HIS A 286 20.49 16.01 -14.85
N ASP A 287 19.49 15.16 -14.68
CA ASP A 287 19.17 14.04 -15.57
C ASP A 287 18.90 14.51 -17.02
N LEU A 288 18.27 15.66 -17.18
CA LEU A 288 18.00 16.31 -18.45
C LEU A 288 19.21 17.13 -19.02
N GLY A 289 20.34 17.12 -18.33
CA GLY A 289 21.56 17.84 -18.75
C GLY A 289 21.51 19.35 -18.61
N ILE A 290 20.45 19.92 -18.00
CA ILE A 290 20.31 21.38 -17.74
C ILE A 290 21.27 21.79 -16.64
N TYR A 291 21.40 21.00 -15.58
CA TYR A 291 22.34 21.25 -14.50
C TYR A 291 23.57 20.36 -14.63
N ARG A 292 24.75 20.97 -14.63
CA ARG A 292 26.01 20.22 -14.55
C ARG A 292 26.23 19.70 -13.14
N ASP A 293 27.12 18.74 -12.97
CA ASP A 293 27.44 18.07 -11.70
C ASP A 293 27.64 19.04 -10.52
N HIS A 294 28.37 20.11 -10.71
CA HIS A 294 28.62 21.06 -9.63
C HIS A 294 27.36 21.81 -9.19
N THR A 295 26.49 22.17 -10.14
CA THR A 295 25.21 22.86 -9.88
C THR A 295 24.27 21.90 -9.15
N TYR A 296 24.18 20.64 -9.62
CA TYR A 296 23.43 19.57 -8.98
C TYR A 296 23.86 19.36 -7.53
N ARG A 297 25.18 19.13 -7.28
CA ARG A 297 25.71 18.93 -5.92
C ARG A 297 25.41 20.11 -5.01
N ARG A 298 25.56 21.34 -5.52
CA ARG A 298 25.22 22.55 -4.77
C ARG A 298 23.75 22.61 -4.41
N GLY A 299 22.87 22.35 -5.38
CA GLY A 299 21.41 22.30 -5.15
C GLY A 299 21.04 21.28 -4.09
N MET A 300 21.55 20.05 -4.21
CA MET A 300 21.30 18.98 -3.25
C MET A 300 21.84 19.31 -1.85
N SER A 301 23.01 19.96 -1.76
CA SER A 301 23.57 20.39 -0.46
C SER A 301 22.72 21.48 0.20
N LEU A 302 22.20 22.44 -0.56
CA LEU A 302 21.31 23.48 -0.02
C LEU A 302 19.98 22.88 0.47
N ILE A 303 19.38 21.99 -0.30
CA ILE A 303 18.14 21.30 0.11
C ILE A 303 18.38 20.49 1.39
N ALA A 304 19.52 19.79 1.48
CA ALA A 304 19.85 19.03 2.68
C ALA A 304 20.00 19.90 3.95
N GLN A 305 20.48 21.13 3.81
CA GLN A 305 20.60 22.08 4.92
C GLN A 305 19.24 22.55 5.46
N TRP A 306 18.21 22.59 4.61
CA TRP A 306 16.85 22.93 5.06
C TRP A 306 16.18 21.83 5.89
N GLY A 307 16.68 20.60 5.79
CA GLY A 307 16.13 19.45 6.52
C GLY A 307 14.83 18.89 5.95
N HIS A 308 14.08 18.18 6.77
CA HIS A 308 12.78 17.62 6.42
C HIS A 308 11.71 18.12 7.39
N PRO A 309 10.51 18.46 6.90
CA PRO A 309 10.14 18.60 5.48
C PRO A 309 10.90 19.75 4.77
N GLU A 310 11.12 19.59 3.45
CA GLU A 310 11.73 20.67 2.66
C GLU A 310 10.76 21.86 2.53
N PRO A 311 11.27 23.12 2.32
CA PRO A 311 10.42 24.30 2.19
C PRO A 311 9.37 24.20 1.09
N GLY A 312 8.25 24.93 1.25
CA GLY A 312 7.15 24.99 0.29
C GLY A 312 6.19 23.82 0.47
N ASP A 313 5.32 23.95 1.47
CA ASP A 313 4.25 22.97 1.73
C ASP A 313 3.31 22.85 0.52
N LEU A 314 2.95 21.61 0.19
CA LEU A 314 1.98 21.26 -0.85
C LEU A 314 0.58 20.95 -0.26
N GLY A 315 0.39 21.16 1.03
CA GLY A 315 -0.80 20.77 1.75
C GLY A 315 -0.83 19.27 2.10
N PRO A 316 -1.97 18.78 2.56
CA PRO A 316 -2.09 17.40 3.02
C PRO A 316 -1.77 16.39 1.92
N ARG A 317 -1.22 15.24 2.30
CA ARG A 317 -0.99 14.13 1.39
C ARG A 317 -2.30 13.64 0.78
N GLU A 318 -2.22 13.05 -0.40
CA GLU A 318 -3.37 12.44 -1.05
C GLU A 318 -3.78 11.18 -0.28
N GLN A 319 -5.08 11.04 -0.04
CA GLN A 319 -5.66 9.97 0.77
C GLN A 319 -6.45 9.00 -0.11
N PRO A 320 -6.45 7.70 0.21
CA PRO A 320 -7.35 6.74 -0.40
C PRO A 320 -8.81 7.06 -0.03
N SER A 321 -9.74 6.73 -0.90
CA SER A 321 -11.16 7.04 -0.70
C SER A 321 -12.12 6.00 -1.28
N LEU A 322 -11.67 5.17 -2.22
CA LEU A 322 -12.54 4.25 -2.95
C LEU A 322 -13.23 3.25 -2.03
N LEU A 323 -12.45 2.51 -1.23
CA LEU A 323 -13.03 1.49 -0.35
C LEU A 323 -13.86 2.11 0.79
N GLY A 324 -13.42 3.25 1.35
CA GLY A 324 -14.19 3.98 2.36
C GLY A 324 -15.57 4.38 1.83
N ARG A 325 -15.64 4.98 0.64
CA ARG A 325 -16.90 5.35 -0.02
C ARG A 325 -17.78 4.14 -0.34
N ALA A 326 -17.18 3.02 -0.73
CA ALA A 326 -17.92 1.79 -0.98
C ALA A 326 -18.56 1.26 0.32
N VAL A 327 -17.82 1.28 1.42
CA VAL A 327 -18.33 0.87 2.74
C VAL A 327 -19.43 1.82 3.22
N ASP A 328 -19.26 3.13 3.09
CA ASP A 328 -20.31 4.13 3.42
C ASP A 328 -21.61 3.90 2.62
N LEU A 329 -21.48 3.48 1.36
CA LEU A 329 -22.63 3.15 0.53
C LEU A 329 -23.33 1.88 1.01
N LEU A 330 -22.58 0.87 1.41
CA LEU A 330 -23.11 -0.38 1.98
C LEU A 330 -23.78 -0.15 3.33
N ASP A 331 -23.21 0.72 4.17
CA ASP A 331 -23.81 1.08 5.46
C ASP A 331 -25.17 1.75 5.28
N LYS A 332 -25.34 2.63 4.28
CA LYS A 332 -26.64 3.20 3.90
C LYS A 332 -27.64 2.14 3.41
N GLN A 333 -27.16 0.99 2.97
CA GLN A 333 -27.96 -0.18 2.59
C GLN A 333 -28.11 -1.18 3.74
N HIS A 334 -27.77 -0.78 4.96
CA HIS A 334 -27.84 -1.59 6.20
C HIS A 334 -26.88 -2.79 6.24
N THR A 335 -25.79 -2.76 5.48
CA THR A 335 -24.70 -3.73 5.60
C THR A 335 -23.63 -3.13 6.50
N THR A 336 -23.47 -3.68 7.70
CA THR A 336 -22.51 -3.18 8.71
C THR A 336 -21.09 -3.69 8.48
N ILE A 337 -20.11 -3.10 9.15
CA ILE A 337 -18.72 -3.60 9.12
C ILE A 337 -18.65 -5.03 9.69
N GLU A 338 -19.47 -5.35 10.68
CA GLU A 338 -19.59 -6.66 11.27
C GLU A 338 -20.12 -7.70 10.25
N ASP A 339 -21.06 -7.31 9.40
CA ASP A 339 -21.58 -8.17 8.32
C ASP A 339 -20.50 -8.41 7.25
N LEU A 340 -19.77 -7.38 6.87
CA LEU A 340 -18.65 -7.49 5.92
C LEU A 340 -17.55 -8.40 6.48
N ALA A 341 -17.18 -8.21 7.75
CA ALA A 341 -16.19 -9.02 8.42
C ALA A 341 -16.61 -10.50 8.49
N ALA A 342 -17.87 -10.77 8.87
CA ALA A 342 -18.40 -12.12 8.92
C ALA A 342 -18.37 -12.82 7.55
N GLN A 343 -18.75 -12.11 6.48
CA GLN A 343 -18.68 -12.61 5.11
C GLN A 343 -17.24 -12.86 4.62
N ALA A 344 -16.29 -12.04 5.10
CA ALA A 344 -14.86 -12.18 4.80
C ALA A 344 -14.17 -13.27 5.65
N GLY A 345 -14.87 -13.86 6.61
CA GLY A 345 -14.28 -14.80 7.58
C GLY A 345 -13.24 -14.13 8.48
N LEU A 346 -13.46 -12.85 8.81
CA LEU A 346 -12.54 -12.03 9.59
C LEU A 346 -13.18 -11.58 10.91
N PRO A 347 -12.39 -11.36 11.98
CA PRO A 347 -12.83 -10.56 13.11
C PRO A 347 -13.17 -9.13 12.67
N ALA A 348 -14.20 -8.53 13.23
CA ALA A 348 -14.62 -7.17 12.91
C ALA A 348 -13.50 -6.14 13.13
N THR A 349 -12.62 -6.37 14.12
CA THR A 349 -11.45 -5.52 14.37
C THR A 349 -10.47 -5.46 13.19
N LEU A 350 -10.25 -6.59 12.50
CA LEU A 350 -9.37 -6.62 11.33
C LEU A 350 -10.01 -5.88 10.15
N ALA A 351 -11.29 -6.13 9.90
CA ALA A 351 -12.02 -5.43 8.83
C ALA A 351 -12.05 -3.92 9.10
N ARG A 352 -12.29 -3.50 10.34
CA ARG A 352 -12.26 -2.09 10.73
C ARG A 352 -10.91 -1.46 10.49
N THR A 353 -9.80 -2.10 10.85
CA THR A 353 -8.45 -1.60 10.58
C THR A 353 -8.22 -1.34 9.07
N VAL A 354 -8.74 -2.21 8.20
CA VAL A 354 -8.63 -2.02 6.73
C VAL A 354 -9.51 -0.85 6.26
N ILE A 355 -10.72 -0.75 6.78
CA ILE A 355 -11.66 0.31 6.39
C ILE A 355 -11.14 1.68 6.85
N ASP A 356 -10.63 1.77 8.08
CA ASP A 356 -10.00 2.99 8.60
C ASP A 356 -8.78 3.41 7.75
N ALA A 357 -8.01 2.44 7.26
CA ALA A 357 -6.88 2.67 6.36
C ALA A 357 -7.27 3.11 4.94
N ALA A 358 -8.53 2.93 4.58
CA ALA A 358 -9.13 3.33 3.30
C ALA A 358 -9.91 4.64 3.34
N THR A 359 -10.01 5.24 4.52
CA THR A 359 -10.85 6.42 4.74
C THR A 359 -9.99 7.67 4.84
N GLU A 360 -10.41 8.72 4.16
CA GLU A 360 -9.82 10.05 4.29
C GLU A 360 -10.07 10.57 5.72
N HIS A 361 -9.03 10.52 6.56
CA HIS A 361 -9.08 11.20 7.85
C HIS A 361 -8.95 12.70 7.60
N LEU A 362 -10.08 13.38 7.42
CA LEU A 362 -10.13 14.82 7.56
C LEU A 362 -9.73 15.13 9.01
N PRO A 363 -8.76 16.04 9.23
CA PRO A 363 -8.47 16.46 10.58
C PRO A 363 -9.77 16.96 11.23
N GLU A 364 -10.13 16.41 12.39
CA GLU A 364 -11.28 16.89 13.15
C GLU A 364 -11.14 18.42 13.31
N LEU A 365 -12.01 19.16 12.66
CA LEU A 365 -12.17 20.58 12.93
C LEU A 365 -12.59 20.67 14.41
N ARG A 366 -11.65 20.94 15.28
CA ARG A 366 -11.96 21.30 16.67
C ARG A 366 -12.71 22.62 16.63
N LEU A 367 -14.03 22.53 16.59
CA LEU A 367 -14.90 23.67 16.83
C LEU A 367 -14.68 24.05 18.30
N THR A 368 -13.92 25.10 18.56
CA THR A 368 -13.88 25.75 19.86
C THR A 368 -15.18 26.49 20.05
N PRO A 369 -15.96 26.23 21.13
CA PRO A 369 -17.12 27.03 21.44
C PRO A 369 -16.68 28.48 21.56
N VAL A 370 -17.39 29.39 20.87
CA VAL A 370 -17.28 30.82 21.16
C VAL A 370 -17.84 31.00 22.56
N GLY A 371 -16.99 31.36 23.51
CA GLY A 371 -17.39 31.63 24.90
C GLY A 371 -18.46 32.72 24.94
N PRO A 372 -19.25 32.76 26.05
CA PRO A 372 -20.35 33.70 26.24
C PRO A 372 -19.90 35.15 26.27
#